data_c98d8c52259ed98ea3e8d44322508110
#
_entry.id   c98d8c52259ed98ea3e8d44322508110
#
_cell.length_a   1.000
_cell.length_b   1.000
_cell.length_c   1.000
_cell.angle_alpha   90.00
_cell.angle_beta   90.00
_cell.angle_gamma   90.00
#
_symmetry.space_group_name_H-M   'P 1'
#
loop_
_entity.id
_entity.type
_entity.pdbx_description
1 polymer ?
#
loop_
_entity_poly.entity_id
_entity_poly.type
_entity_poly.pdbx_seq_one_letter_code
_entity_poly.pdbx_strand_id
1 'polypeptide(L)'
;MVDLLSSAAVECDSVSTAAKPGPRERLLASAQRLTAVQGVGVGVDAILEDASVARRSLYQHFGGKDELIAASLLESARQDEERYRVALDSGGSDPRQRILAVFDQLDKTTSTSGFRGCRYVSAELSLIDPDHPAHQVTRTYTERLHALFEKELTDLEHSDPSVGAEQIVVLIDGILVLAALRPGSHPAQAVRPLVEQLLDNIGSKNPPMVAR
;
A
#
# COMPACT_ATOMS: atom_id res chain seq x y z
N MET A 1 17.29 28.29 62.49
CA MET A 1 17.06 27.00 63.14
C MET A 1 16.27 26.21 62.14
N VAL A 2 17.04 25.57 61.32
CA VAL A 2 17.14 24.11 61.11
C VAL A 2 15.99 23.58 60.27
N ASP A 3 16.28 23.30 59.01
CA ASP A 3 16.61 22.02 58.36
C ASP A 3 15.33 21.24 57.98
N LEU A 4 15.14 20.74 56.84
CA LEU A 4 15.88 19.74 56.11
C LEU A 4 15.35 19.61 54.69
N LEU A 5 16.27 19.67 53.79
CA LEU A 5 16.22 19.18 52.44
C LEU A 5 15.92 17.67 52.45
N SER A 6 15.08 17.22 51.50
CA SER A 6 15.21 15.87 50.97
C SER A 6 15.03 15.90 49.47
N SER A 7 16.14 15.71 48.84
CA SER A 7 16.33 15.39 47.46
C SER A 7 15.62 14.07 47.14
N ALA A 8 14.73 14.08 46.16
CA ALA A 8 14.35 12.86 45.45
C ALA A 8 14.74 13.09 43.97
N ALA A 9 15.91 12.61 43.65
CA ALA A 9 16.31 12.40 42.27
C ALA A 9 15.37 11.33 41.68
N VAL A 10 14.48 11.74 40.76
CA VAL A 10 13.77 10.82 39.89
C VAL A 10 14.76 10.40 38.81
N GLU A 11 15.32 9.21 38.96
CA GLU A 11 16.00 8.50 37.89
C GLU A 11 15.04 8.31 36.72
N CYS A 12 15.26 9.09 35.67
CA CYS A 12 14.63 8.88 34.38
C CYS A 12 15.54 7.94 33.60
N ASP A 13 15.41 6.64 33.83
CA ASP A 13 16.11 5.61 33.08
C ASP A 13 15.11 4.62 32.52
N SER A 14 14.69 4.89 31.28
CA SER A 14 14.27 3.86 30.33
C SER A 14 14.33 4.39 28.91
N VAL A 15 15.54 4.68 28.44
CA VAL A 15 15.81 4.70 27.03
C VAL A 15 15.68 3.25 26.54
N SER A 16 14.53 2.93 25.99
CA SER A 16 14.33 1.68 25.25
C SER A 16 15.32 1.67 24.10
N THR A 17 16.44 0.99 24.27
CA THR A 17 17.40 0.70 23.20
C THR A 17 16.71 -0.25 22.24
N ALA A 18 16.09 0.30 21.18
CA ALA A 18 15.64 -0.50 20.07
C ALA A 18 16.84 -1.30 19.54
N ALA A 19 16.76 -2.63 19.63
CA ALA A 19 17.81 -3.52 19.15
C ALA A 19 18.10 -3.22 17.67
N LYS A 20 19.40 -3.18 17.28
CA LYS A 20 19.76 -2.98 15.87
C LYS A 20 19.05 -4.02 15.01
N PRO A 21 18.47 -3.60 13.84
CA PRO A 21 17.78 -4.52 12.94
C PRO A 21 18.66 -5.71 12.55
N GLY A 22 18.11 -6.91 12.63
CA GLY A 22 18.79 -8.15 12.24
C GLY A 22 19.08 -8.20 10.73
N PRO A 23 19.91 -9.16 10.27
CA PRO A 23 20.23 -9.31 8.85
C PRO A 23 18.99 -9.46 7.96
N ARG A 24 17.97 -10.19 8.41
CA ARG A 24 16.71 -10.37 7.69
C ARG A 24 15.97 -9.06 7.50
N GLU A 25 15.84 -8.26 8.55
CA GLU A 25 15.16 -6.97 8.52
C GLU A 25 15.90 -5.96 7.64
N ARG A 26 17.23 -5.93 7.70
CA ARG A 26 18.05 -5.07 6.87
C ARG A 26 17.94 -5.42 5.39
N LEU A 27 17.97 -6.71 5.04
CA LEU A 27 17.73 -7.17 3.66
C LEU A 27 16.36 -6.77 3.15
N LEU A 28 15.32 -6.97 3.97
CA LEU A 28 13.95 -6.61 3.59
C LEU A 28 13.79 -5.10 3.38
N ALA A 29 14.29 -4.29 4.30
CA ALA A 29 14.24 -2.83 4.21
C ALA A 29 15.04 -2.29 3.01
N SER A 30 16.22 -2.88 2.73
CA SER A 30 17.02 -2.55 1.55
C SER A 30 16.28 -2.92 0.26
N ALA A 31 15.73 -4.13 0.16
CA ALA A 31 14.96 -4.56 -0.99
C ALA A 31 13.75 -3.64 -1.24
N GLN A 32 12.99 -3.28 -0.20
CA GLN A 32 11.87 -2.34 -0.32
C GLN A 32 12.29 -0.97 -0.87
N ARG A 33 13.38 -0.41 -0.35
CA ARG A 33 13.92 0.88 -0.79
C ARG A 33 14.37 0.86 -2.24
N LEU A 34 15.19 -0.15 -2.58
CA LEU A 34 15.78 -0.24 -3.90
C LEU A 34 14.77 -0.62 -4.98
N THR A 35 13.83 -1.53 -4.68
CA THR A 35 12.74 -1.85 -5.62
C THR A 35 11.81 -0.67 -5.87
N ALA A 36 11.58 0.18 -4.87
CA ALA A 36 10.78 1.39 -5.04
C ALA A 36 11.43 2.40 -6.01
N VAL A 37 12.77 2.42 -6.10
CA VAL A 37 13.51 3.37 -6.96
C VAL A 37 13.90 2.76 -8.30
N GLN A 38 14.33 1.48 -8.31
CA GLN A 38 14.94 0.81 -9.47
C GLN A 38 14.04 -0.28 -10.07
N GLY A 39 12.89 -0.57 -9.43
CA GLY A 39 12.02 -1.68 -9.80
C GLY A 39 12.55 -3.04 -9.34
N VAL A 40 11.80 -4.10 -9.64
CA VAL A 40 12.12 -5.49 -9.24
C VAL A 40 13.36 -6.06 -9.92
N GLY A 41 13.82 -5.42 -11.00
CA GLY A 41 15.07 -5.79 -11.70
C GLY A 41 16.36 -5.44 -10.96
N VAL A 42 16.29 -4.78 -9.79
CA VAL A 42 17.47 -4.41 -9.00
C VAL A 42 18.40 -5.60 -8.77
N GLY A 43 19.72 -5.35 -8.91
CA GLY A 43 20.75 -6.38 -8.73
C GLY A 43 20.85 -6.85 -7.28
N VAL A 44 21.07 -8.16 -7.08
CA VAL A 44 21.20 -8.74 -5.72
C VAL A 44 22.38 -8.13 -4.97
N ASP A 45 23.48 -7.83 -5.65
CA ASP A 45 24.67 -7.24 -5.02
C ASP A 45 24.40 -5.83 -4.48
N ALA A 46 23.63 -5.03 -5.19
CA ALA A 46 23.21 -3.72 -4.71
C ALA A 46 22.37 -3.82 -3.41
N ILE A 47 21.49 -4.82 -3.31
CA ILE A 47 20.71 -5.05 -2.10
C ILE A 47 21.61 -5.49 -0.94
N LEU A 48 22.55 -6.39 -1.18
CA LEU A 48 23.48 -6.90 -0.17
C LEU A 48 24.39 -5.80 0.36
N GLU A 49 24.92 -4.95 -0.52
CA GLU A 49 25.77 -3.80 -0.17
C GLU A 49 25.01 -2.78 0.66
N ASP A 50 23.84 -2.35 0.19
CA ASP A 50 22.98 -1.38 0.89
C ASP A 50 22.51 -1.89 2.25
N ALA A 51 22.19 -3.19 2.36
CA ALA A 51 21.85 -3.85 3.63
C ALA A 51 23.06 -4.07 4.54
N SER A 52 24.29 -3.97 4.04
CA SER A 52 25.52 -4.40 4.72
C SER A 52 25.40 -5.83 5.24
N VAL A 53 24.98 -6.78 4.39
CA VAL A 53 24.74 -8.18 4.74
C VAL A 53 25.46 -9.09 3.76
N ALA A 54 26.07 -10.16 4.28
CA ALA A 54 26.74 -11.16 3.45
C ALA A 54 25.73 -11.99 2.63
N ARG A 55 26.13 -12.38 1.41
CA ARG A 55 25.30 -13.20 0.50
C ARG A 55 24.75 -14.48 1.15
N ARG A 56 25.53 -15.12 2.03
CA ARG A 56 25.10 -16.31 2.78
C ARG A 56 23.83 -16.04 3.60
N SER A 57 23.71 -14.87 4.21
CA SER A 57 22.51 -14.51 4.99
C SER A 57 21.27 -14.35 4.13
N LEU A 58 21.40 -13.90 2.88
CA LEU A 58 20.27 -13.88 1.94
C LEU A 58 19.67 -15.28 1.78
N TYR A 59 20.51 -16.27 1.46
CA TYR A 59 20.05 -17.66 1.29
C TYR A 59 19.53 -18.28 2.59
N GLN A 60 20.10 -17.91 3.74
CA GLN A 60 19.61 -18.39 5.04
C GLN A 60 18.21 -17.86 5.39
N HIS A 61 17.89 -16.63 5.00
CA HIS A 61 16.64 -15.96 5.42
C HIS A 61 15.55 -15.96 4.38
N PHE A 62 15.89 -16.01 3.09
CA PHE A 62 14.93 -15.86 1.99
C PHE A 62 15.02 -16.96 0.93
N GLY A 63 16.07 -17.75 0.88
CA GLY A 63 16.28 -18.75 -0.18
C GLY A 63 16.94 -18.19 -1.43
N GLY A 64 16.68 -16.94 -1.79
CA GLY A 64 17.22 -16.28 -2.96
C GLY A 64 16.77 -14.83 -3.15
N LYS A 65 17.09 -14.27 -4.31
CA LYS A 65 16.68 -12.91 -4.68
C LYS A 65 15.17 -12.81 -4.88
N ASP A 66 14.59 -13.79 -5.57
CA ASP A 66 13.20 -13.76 -6.00
C ASP A 66 12.25 -13.83 -4.80
N GLU A 67 12.57 -14.65 -3.81
CA GLU A 67 11.87 -14.73 -2.54
C GLU A 67 12.04 -13.46 -1.71
N LEU A 68 13.21 -12.83 -1.75
CA LEU A 68 13.43 -11.54 -1.10
C LEU A 68 12.59 -10.43 -1.75
N ILE A 69 12.52 -10.38 -3.08
CA ILE A 69 11.69 -9.44 -3.83
C ILE A 69 10.21 -9.66 -3.49
N ALA A 70 9.74 -10.91 -3.52
CA ALA A 70 8.37 -11.24 -3.15
C ALA A 70 8.06 -10.84 -1.70
N ALA A 71 8.95 -11.12 -0.76
CA ALA A 71 8.80 -10.72 0.64
C ALA A 71 8.78 -9.19 0.80
N SER A 72 9.58 -8.45 0.04
CA SER A 72 9.60 -6.99 0.07
C SER A 72 8.31 -6.37 -0.48
N LEU A 73 7.75 -6.95 -1.54
CA LEU A 73 6.44 -6.55 -2.07
C LEU A 73 5.31 -6.88 -1.11
N LEU A 74 5.35 -8.05 -0.46
CA LEU A 74 4.35 -8.44 0.54
C LEU A 74 4.33 -7.49 1.74
N GLU A 75 5.50 -7.09 2.24
CA GLU A 75 5.59 -6.13 3.32
C GLU A 75 5.10 -4.74 2.89
N SER A 76 5.42 -4.34 1.65
CA SER A 76 4.87 -3.11 1.07
C SER A 76 3.35 -3.17 0.93
N ALA A 77 2.80 -4.34 0.54
CA ALA A 77 1.35 -4.54 0.41
C ALA A 77 0.62 -4.34 1.74
N ARG A 78 1.17 -4.88 2.83
CA ARG A 78 0.61 -4.67 4.19
C ARG A 78 0.58 -3.20 4.58
N GLN A 79 1.67 -2.47 4.28
CA GLN A 79 1.77 -1.04 4.57
C GLN A 79 0.82 -0.21 3.71
N ASP A 80 0.63 -0.57 2.44
CA ASP A 80 -0.30 0.09 1.53
C ASP A 80 -1.75 -0.19 1.92
N GLU A 81 -2.10 -1.44 2.24
CA GLU A 81 -3.41 -1.82 2.77
C GLU A 81 -3.75 -1.05 4.05
N GLU A 82 -2.80 -0.90 4.96
CA GLU A 82 -2.99 -0.13 6.19
C GLU A 82 -3.19 1.37 5.89
N ARG A 83 -2.46 1.93 4.94
CA ARG A 83 -2.69 3.32 4.50
C ARG A 83 -4.09 3.54 3.93
N TYR A 84 -4.61 2.57 3.16
CA TYR A 84 -5.98 2.65 2.66
C TYR A 84 -7.00 2.55 3.80
N ARG A 85 -6.79 1.67 4.80
CA ARG A 85 -7.68 1.60 5.97
C ARG A 85 -7.69 2.89 6.77
N VAL A 86 -6.52 3.45 7.04
CA VAL A 86 -6.40 4.74 7.73
C VAL A 86 -7.09 5.86 6.94
N ALA A 87 -6.95 5.87 5.61
CA ALA A 87 -7.64 6.84 4.76
C ALA A 87 -9.16 6.67 4.83
N LEU A 88 -9.67 5.45 4.71
CA LEU A 88 -11.09 5.13 4.89
C LEU A 88 -11.60 5.62 6.24
N ASP A 89 -10.90 5.30 7.32
CA ASP A 89 -11.30 5.67 8.70
C ASP A 89 -11.34 7.19 8.90
N SER A 90 -10.50 7.94 8.19
CA SER A 90 -10.52 9.40 8.22
C SER A 90 -11.81 10.02 7.63
N GLY A 91 -12.55 9.27 6.81
CA GLY A 91 -13.84 9.66 6.25
C GLY A 91 -15.03 9.52 7.23
N GLY A 92 -14.79 9.00 8.45
CA GLY A 92 -15.80 8.86 9.50
C GLY A 92 -16.70 7.65 9.31
N SER A 93 -18.00 7.79 9.58
CA SER A 93 -18.98 6.69 9.57
C SER A 93 -19.73 6.55 8.24
N ASP A 94 -19.67 7.53 7.36
CA ASP A 94 -20.33 7.51 6.05
C ASP A 94 -19.46 6.77 5.02
N PRO A 95 -19.89 5.61 4.49
CA PRO A 95 -19.12 4.84 3.52
C PRO A 95 -18.73 5.66 2.28
N ARG A 96 -19.60 6.59 1.85
CA ARG A 96 -19.29 7.51 0.75
C ARG A 96 -18.07 8.39 1.06
N GLN A 97 -18.05 9.03 2.23
CA GLN A 97 -16.94 9.88 2.66
C GLN A 97 -15.67 9.07 2.90
N ARG A 98 -15.79 7.85 3.38
CA ARG A 98 -14.66 6.92 3.56
C ARG A 98 -13.97 6.65 2.22
N ILE A 99 -14.72 6.30 1.17
CA ILE A 99 -14.14 6.07 -0.16
C ILE A 99 -13.52 7.36 -0.70
N LEU A 100 -14.19 8.50 -0.62
CA LEU A 100 -13.67 9.77 -1.11
C LEU A 100 -12.36 10.19 -0.40
N ALA A 101 -12.23 9.90 0.90
CA ALA A 101 -11.01 10.16 1.66
C ALA A 101 -9.79 9.37 1.13
N VAL A 102 -10.01 8.19 0.55
CA VAL A 102 -8.94 7.44 -0.13
C VAL A 102 -8.41 8.22 -1.34
N PHE A 103 -9.28 8.81 -2.15
CA PHE A 103 -8.87 9.61 -3.31
C PHE A 103 -8.16 10.90 -2.88
N ASP A 104 -8.56 11.51 -1.77
CA ASP A 104 -7.84 12.65 -1.18
C ASP A 104 -6.43 12.24 -0.70
N GLN A 105 -6.29 11.05 -0.13
CA GLN A 105 -5.00 10.49 0.27
C GLN A 105 -4.13 10.12 -0.95
N LEU A 106 -4.73 9.60 -2.02
CA LEU A 106 -4.04 9.32 -3.27
C LEU A 106 -3.47 10.60 -3.89
N ASP A 107 -4.22 11.70 -3.90
CA ASP A 107 -3.72 12.98 -4.40
C ASP A 107 -2.48 13.45 -3.63
N LYS A 108 -2.50 13.35 -2.30
CA LYS A 108 -1.34 13.67 -1.45
C LYS A 108 -0.14 12.76 -1.75
N THR A 109 -0.38 11.45 -1.85
CA THR A 109 0.67 10.46 -2.10
C THR A 109 1.32 10.67 -3.46
N THR A 110 0.52 10.87 -4.50
CA THR A 110 0.99 11.02 -5.89
C THR A 110 1.66 12.36 -6.13
N SER A 111 1.37 13.38 -5.31
CA SER A 111 2.03 14.69 -5.36
C SER A 111 3.41 14.70 -4.66
N THR A 112 3.81 13.61 -4.01
CA THR A 112 5.09 13.53 -3.33
C THR A 112 6.24 13.49 -4.34
N SER A 113 7.30 14.27 -4.08
CA SER A 113 8.50 14.25 -4.91
C SER A 113 9.10 12.84 -5.00
N GLY A 114 9.42 12.40 -6.22
CA GLY A 114 9.97 11.07 -6.46
C GLY A 114 8.94 9.95 -6.51
N PHE A 115 7.63 10.25 -6.54
CA PHE A 115 6.60 9.23 -6.77
C PHE A 115 6.83 8.48 -8.10
N ARG A 116 6.74 7.14 -8.07
CA ARG A 116 7.11 6.25 -9.17
C ARG A 116 5.97 5.38 -9.71
N GLY A 117 4.74 5.62 -9.26
CA GLY A 117 3.58 4.81 -9.68
C GLY A 117 3.31 3.59 -8.80
N CYS A 118 2.47 2.69 -9.31
CA CYS A 118 2.12 1.46 -8.63
C CYS A 118 3.26 0.44 -8.74
N ARG A 119 3.86 0.07 -7.60
CA ARG A 119 4.95 -0.93 -7.56
C ARG A 119 4.49 -2.33 -7.96
N TYR A 120 3.21 -2.67 -7.73
CA TYR A 120 2.64 -3.99 -8.06
C TYR A 120 2.42 -4.12 -9.56
N VAL A 121 1.83 -3.13 -10.21
CA VAL A 121 1.70 -3.06 -11.67
C VAL A 121 3.10 -3.09 -12.32
N SER A 122 4.03 -2.29 -11.81
CA SER A 122 5.41 -2.29 -12.32
C SER A 122 6.10 -3.64 -12.17
N ALA A 123 5.91 -4.33 -11.03
CA ALA A 123 6.46 -5.66 -10.81
C ALA A 123 5.86 -6.67 -11.78
N GLU A 124 4.52 -6.72 -11.89
CA GLU A 124 3.80 -7.66 -12.76
C GLU A 124 4.22 -7.53 -14.22
N LEU A 125 4.36 -6.30 -14.72
CA LEU A 125 4.76 -6.04 -16.12
C LEU A 125 6.25 -6.26 -16.38
N SER A 126 7.10 -6.25 -15.36
CA SER A 126 8.56 -6.38 -15.50
C SER A 126 9.06 -7.81 -15.32
N LEU A 127 8.30 -8.68 -14.65
CA LEU A 127 8.68 -10.06 -14.38
C LEU A 127 8.23 -10.95 -15.54
N ILE A 128 9.20 -11.52 -16.25
CA ILE A 128 8.95 -12.36 -17.42
C ILE A 128 8.72 -13.83 -17.01
N ASP A 129 9.38 -14.27 -15.93
CA ASP A 129 9.23 -15.63 -15.41
C ASP A 129 7.83 -15.82 -14.79
N PRO A 130 6.96 -16.66 -15.37
CA PRO A 130 5.60 -16.85 -14.86
C PRO A 130 5.55 -17.52 -13.48
N ASP A 131 6.62 -18.20 -13.07
CA ASP A 131 6.71 -18.87 -11.78
C ASP A 131 7.33 -17.99 -10.69
N HIS A 132 7.67 -16.72 -11.01
CA HIS A 132 8.25 -15.82 -10.03
C HIS A 132 7.28 -15.56 -8.85
N PRO A 133 7.72 -15.76 -7.59
CA PRO A 133 6.83 -15.71 -6.42
C PRO A 133 6.14 -14.35 -6.20
N ALA A 134 6.66 -13.28 -6.77
CA ALA A 134 6.04 -11.96 -6.70
C ALA A 134 4.68 -11.87 -7.40
N HIS A 135 4.41 -12.68 -8.45
CA HIS A 135 3.11 -12.70 -9.12
C HIS A 135 1.97 -13.04 -8.17
N GLN A 136 2.19 -13.99 -7.26
CA GLN A 136 1.18 -14.32 -6.25
C GLN A 136 0.95 -13.16 -5.28
N VAL A 137 1.99 -12.40 -4.95
CA VAL A 137 1.87 -11.22 -4.06
C VAL A 137 1.06 -10.11 -4.73
N THR A 138 1.33 -9.80 -6.01
CA THR A 138 0.62 -8.76 -6.76
C THR A 138 -0.85 -9.09 -6.92
N ARG A 139 -1.18 -10.33 -7.29
CA ARG A 139 -2.57 -10.79 -7.40
C ARG A 139 -3.31 -10.72 -6.07
N THR A 140 -2.72 -11.27 -5.01
CA THR A 140 -3.34 -11.23 -3.67
C THR A 140 -3.56 -9.79 -3.18
N TYR A 141 -2.64 -8.87 -3.47
CA TYR A 141 -2.81 -7.46 -3.14
C TYR A 141 -4.02 -6.85 -3.87
N THR A 142 -4.15 -7.08 -5.19
CA THR A 142 -5.27 -6.59 -5.99
C THR A 142 -6.61 -7.16 -5.51
N GLU A 143 -6.67 -8.47 -5.21
CA GLU A 143 -7.86 -9.13 -4.66
C GLU A 143 -8.28 -8.52 -3.31
N ARG A 144 -7.32 -8.22 -2.42
CA ARG A 144 -7.60 -7.60 -1.11
C ARG A 144 -8.05 -6.16 -1.25
N LEU A 145 -7.47 -5.41 -2.19
CA LEU A 145 -7.88 -4.04 -2.47
C LEU A 145 -9.31 -4.02 -3.01
N HIS A 146 -9.65 -4.92 -3.95
CA HIS A 146 -11.00 -5.11 -4.43
C HIS A 146 -11.98 -5.41 -3.28
N ALA A 147 -11.68 -6.41 -2.45
CA ALA A 147 -12.53 -6.79 -1.32
C ALA A 147 -12.73 -5.65 -0.31
N LEU A 148 -11.72 -4.81 -0.11
CA LEU A 148 -11.80 -3.64 0.75
C LEU A 148 -12.86 -2.66 0.27
N PHE A 149 -12.87 -2.34 -1.03
CA PHE A 149 -13.85 -1.41 -1.61
C PHE A 149 -15.22 -2.05 -1.81
N GLU A 150 -15.28 -3.34 -2.14
CA GLU A 150 -16.56 -4.06 -2.23
C GLU A 150 -17.32 -4.03 -0.90
N LYS A 151 -16.61 -4.15 0.24
CA LYS A 151 -17.19 -3.98 1.57
C LYS A 151 -17.77 -2.57 1.77
N GLU A 152 -17.02 -1.52 1.47
CA GLU A 152 -17.49 -0.14 1.63
C GLU A 152 -18.68 0.17 0.72
N LEU A 153 -18.70 -0.37 -0.50
CA LEU A 153 -19.83 -0.23 -1.43
C LEU A 153 -21.04 -1.03 -1.01
N THR A 154 -20.84 -2.17 -0.35
CA THR A 154 -21.93 -2.95 0.26
C THR A 154 -22.55 -2.17 1.42
N ASP A 155 -21.73 -1.56 2.28
CA ASP A 155 -22.18 -0.72 3.38
C ASP A 155 -22.88 0.57 2.85
N LEU A 156 -22.54 1.04 1.65
CA LEU A 156 -23.19 2.15 0.94
C LEU A 156 -24.51 1.74 0.27
N GLU A 157 -24.89 0.46 0.25
CA GLU A 157 -26.01 -0.09 -0.51
C GLU A 157 -25.92 0.17 -2.03
N HIS A 158 -24.70 0.14 -2.58
CA HIS A 158 -24.46 0.30 -4.02
C HIS A 158 -25.18 -0.79 -4.82
N SER A 159 -25.67 -0.45 -6.04
CA SER A 159 -26.45 -1.37 -6.87
C SER A 159 -25.70 -2.65 -7.29
N ASP A 160 -24.39 -2.53 -7.50
CA ASP A 160 -23.45 -3.63 -7.81
C ASP A 160 -22.10 -3.36 -7.13
N PRO A 161 -21.93 -3.78 -5.86
CA PRO A 161 -20.71 -3.50 -5.10
C PRO A 161 -19.45 -4.09 -5.73
N SER A 162 -19.54 -5.27 -6.35
CA SER A 162 -18.38 -5.94 -6.94
C SER A 162 -17.87 -5.22 -8.19
N VAL A 163 -18.78 -4.88 -9.10
CA VAL A 163 -18.42 -4.07 -10.30
C VAL A 163 -17.94 -2.68 -9.90
N GLY A 164 -18.57 -2.06 -8.91
CA GLY A 164 -18.12 -0.76 -8.39
C GLY A 164 -16.72 -0.82 -7.80
N ALA A 165 -16.38 -1.88 -7.05
CA ALA A 165 -15.05 -2.10 -6.51
C ALA A 165 -14.00 -2.27 -7.61
N GLU A 166 -14.30 -3.05 -8.65
CA GLU A 166 -13.42 -3.20 -9.82
C GLU A 166 -13.16 -1.84 -10.50
N GLN A 167 -14.20 -1.03 -10.69
CA GLN A 167 -14.07 0.30 -11.26
C GLN A 167 -13.20 1.21 -10.40
N ILE A 168 -13.32 1.15 -9.07
CA ILE A 168 -12.46 1.91 -8.14
C ILE A 168 -11.02 1.45 -8.27
N VAL A 169 -10.73 0.15 -8.30
CA VAL A 169 -9.36 -0.38 -8.45
C VAL A 169 -8.73 0.09 -9.77
N VAL A 170 -9.47 0.02 -10.87
CA VAL A 170 -9.03 0.53 -12.18
C VAL A 170 -8.71 2.03 -12.13
N LEU A 171 -9.54 2.82 -11.45
CA LEU A 171 -9.30 4.26 -11.28
C LEU A 171 -8.05 4.52 -10.43
N ILE A 172 -7.85 3.78 -9.36
CA ILE A 172 -6.64 3.88 -8.50
C ILE A 172 -5.38 3.58 -9.32
N ASP A 173 -5.35 2.47 -10.06
CA ASP A 173 -4.20 2.12 -10.89
C ASP A 173 -3.96 3.17 -11.99
N GLY A 174 -5.02 3.68 -12.61
CA GLY A 174 -4.95 4.78 -13.57
C GLY A 174 -4.34 6.05 -12.97
N ILE A 175 -4.77 6.44 -11.76
CA ILE A 175 -4.23 7.58 -11.02
C ILE A 175 -2.73 7.39 -10.77
N LEU A 176 -2.34 6.23 -10.22
CA LEU A 176 -0.95 5.94 -9.87
C LEU A 176 -0.03 5.96 -11.10
N VAL A 177 -0.49 5.39 -12.23
CA VAL A 177 0.25 5.38 -13.49
C VAL A 177 0.36 6.79 -14.07
N LEU A 178 -0.74 7.54 -14.16
CA LEU A 178 -0.74 8.88 -14.75
C LEU A 178 0.07 9.89 -13.93
N ALA A 179 0.03 9.79 -12.60
CA ALA A 179 0.84 10.66 -11.74
C ALA A 179 2.35 10.42 -11.92
N ALA A 180 2.76 9.18 -12.18
CA ALA A 180 4.16 8.87 -12.49
C ALA A 180 4.58 9.37 -13.88
N LEU A 181 3.69 9.26 -14.87
CA LEU A 181 3.94 9.74 -16.24
C LEU A 181 3.90 11.27 -16.37
N ARG A 182 3.11 11.95 -15.54
CA ARG A 182 2.88 13.39 -15.58
C ARG A 182 2.97 13.99 -14.18
N PRO A 183 4.15 14.11 -13.59
CA PRO A 183 4.32 14.71 -12.27
C PRO A 183 3.64 16.09 -12.17
N GLY A 184 2.86 16.30 -11.11
CA GLY A 184 2.11 17.54 -10.90
C GLY A 184 0.76 17.62 -11.62
N SER A 185 0.27 16.55 -12.27
CA SER A 185 -1.01 16.56 -13.01
C SER A 185 -2.26 16.34 -12.15
N HIS A 186 -2.13 15.97 -10.88
CA HIS A 186 -3.23 15.72 -9.94
C HIS A 186 -4.36 14.83 -10.49
N PRO A 187 -4.07 13.62 -11.03
CA PRO A 187 -5.08 12.77 -11.65
C PRO A 187 -6.19 12.33 -10.69
N ALA A 188 -5.92 12.23 -9.39
CA ALA A 188 -6.93 11.91 -8.39
C ALA A 188 -8.02 12.98 -8.30
N GLN A 189 -7.65 14.25 -8.40
CA GLN A 189 -8.63 15.35 -8.45
C GLN A 189 -9.42 15.32 -9.77
N ALA A 190 -8.77 15.01 -10.88
CA ALA A 190 -9.43 14.95 -12.20
C ALA A 190 -10.51 13.87 -12.29
N VAL A 191 -10.33 12.72 -11.62
CA VAL A 191 -11.32 11.63 -11.62
C VAL A 191 -12.36 11.74 -10.52
N ARG A 192 -12.21 12.67 -9.56
CA ARG A 192 -13.13 12.82 -8.43
C ARG A 192 -14.61 12.90 -8.83
N PRO A 193 -15.04 13.69 -9.83
CA PRO A 193 -16.43 13.72 -10.26
C PRO A 193 -16.94 12.36 -10.77
N LEU A 194 -16.07 11.57 -11.41
CA LEU A 194 -16.41 10.21 -11.86
C LEU A 194 -16.61 9.26 -10.69
N VAL A 195 -15.76 9.34 -9.66
CA VAL A 195 -15.92 8.57 -8.43
C VAL A 195 -17.23 8.94 -7.73
N GLU A 196 -17.52 10.23 -7.59
CA GLU A 196 -18.77 10.71 -6.99
C GLU A 196 -20.00 10.17 -7.72
N GLN A 197 -19.98 10.18 -9.06
CA GLN A 197 -21.05 9.62 -9.90
C GLN A 197 -21.18 8.09 -9.72
N LEU A 198 -20.07 7.37 -9.60
CA LEU A 198 -20.07 5.94 -9.29
C LEU A 198 -20.76 5.69 -7.95
N LEU A 199 -20.42 6.45 -6.92
CA LEU A 199 -20.98 6.32 -5.59
C LEU A 199 -22.46 6.74 -5.49
N ASP A 200 -23.00 7.47 -6.47
CA ASP A 200 -24.41 7.83 -6.56
C ASP A 200 -25.29 6.68 -7.09
N ASN A 201 -24.69 5.62 -7.62
CA ASN A 201 -25.41 4.45 -8.11
C ASN A 201 -25.91 3.55 -6.97
N ILE A 202 -26.69 4.13 -6.07
CA ILE A 202 -27.31 3.44 -4.94
C ILE A 202 -28.49 2.63 -5.46
N GLY A 203 -28.55 1.36 -5.06
CA GLY A 203 -29.51 0.42 -5.61
C GLY A 203 -30.95 0.77 -5.31
N SER A 204 -31.68 1.22 -6.31
CA SER A 204 -33.07 0.80 -6.36
C SER A 204 -33.04 -0.71 -6.63
N LYS A 205 -33.49 -1.53 -5.67
CA LYS A 205 -33.72 -2.95 -5.89
C LYS A 205 -34.64 -3.05 -7.12
N ASN A 206 -34.05 -3.30 -8.29
CA ASN A 206 -34.83 -3.63 -9.47
C ASN A 206 -35.59 -4.91 -9.13
N PRO A 207 -36.93 -4.94 -9.18
CA PRO A 207 -37.68 -6.17 -9.01
C PRO A 207 -37.21 -7.14 -10.11
N PRO A 208 -37.11 -8.45 -9.82
CA PRO A 208 -36.68 -9.42 -10.79
C PRO A 208 -37.51 -9.28 -12.06
N MET A 209 -36.82 -9.16 -13.21
CA MET A 209 -37.41 -9.12 -14.52
C MET A 209 -38.27 -10.38 -14.68
N VAL A 210 -39.61 -10.23 -14.59
CA VAL A 210 -40.55 -11.32 -14.88
C VAL A 210 -40.39 -11.66 -16.35
N ALA A 211 -39.73 -12.80 -16.60
CA ALA A 211 -39.66 -13.37 -17.94
C ALA A 211 -41.12 -13.60 -18.44
N ARG A 212 -41.45 -12.98 -19.55
CA ARG A 212 -42.64 -13.28 -20.33
C ARG A 212 -42.34 -14.39 -21.33
#